data_0cedeeed158aacce791307ae1a20b984
#
_entry.id   0cedeeed158aacce791307ae1a20b984
#
_cell.length_a   1.000
_cell.length_b   1.000
_cell.length_c   1.000
_cell.angle_alpha   90.00
_cell.angle_beta   90.00
_cell.angle_gamma   90.00
#
_symmetry.space_group_name_H-M   'P 1'
#
loop_
_entity.id
_entity.type
_entity.pdbx_description
1 polymer ?
#
loop_
_entity_poly.entity_id
_entity_poly.type
_entity_poly.pdbx_seq_one_letter_code
_entity_poly.pdbx_strand_id
1 'polypeptide(L)'
;VPSPRIVSESGRMLVAYHAMLITDVRAAVSGQESDPPALTGREAQIVQDLADAAKKISVKNYREFYHDAVEYRDQMYSLFNLGMLGLEERGKGEMFFREVATKAVRFSKSAKFVADEFQELETKLHDKYICNFSVFQSVPDHWALDQLFPIIPVHRLNESPTRKATLADITCDSD
;
A
#
# COMPACT_ATOMS: atom_id res chain seq x y z
N VAL A 1 -27.46 27.37 38.05
CA VAL A 1 -26.69 26.27 38.67
C VAL A 1 -25.24 26.51 38.33
N PRO A 2 -24.33 26.60 39.31
CA PRO A 2 -22.90 26.75 39.01
C PRO A 2 -22.38 25.52 38.27
N SER A 3 -21.45 25.76 37.34
CA SER A 3 -20.81 24.67 36.58
C SER A 3 -20.06 23.73 37.54
N PRO A 4 -20.15 22.43 37.35
CA PRO A 4 -19.42 21.44 38.18
C PRO A 4 -17.92 21.60 38.02
N ARG A 5 -17.18 21.34 39.08
CA ARG A 5 -15.73 21.18 39.02
C ARG A 5 -15.43 19.75 38.64
N ILE A 6 -14.62 19.57 37.59
CA ILE A 6 -14.17 18.24 37.13
C ILE A 6 -12.74 18.05 37.63
N VAL A 7 -12.50 16.98 38.37
CA VAL A 7 -11.17 16.56 38.81
C VAL A 7 -10.91 15.18 38.18
N SER A 8 -9.76 15.03 37.50
CA SER A 8 -9.37 13.76 36.90
C SER A 8 -7.91 13.45 37.21
N GLU A 9 -7.61 12.17 37.38
CA GLU A 9 -6.25 11.66 37.46
C GLU A 9 -5.85 11.16 36.07
N SER A 10 -5.54 12.08 35.15
CA SER A 10 -5.28 11.77 33.74
C SER A 10 -3.81 11.55 33.44
N GLY A 11 -2.91 11.80 34.39
CA GLY A 11 -1.49 11.58 34.23
C GLY A 11 -0.91 12.30 33.01
N ARG A 12 -0.14 11.58 32.21
CA ARG A 12 0.49 12.08 30.98
C ARG A 12 -0.50 12.46 29.88
N MET A 13 -1.75 12.04 29.94
CA MET A 13 -2.75 12.33 28.92
C MET A 13 -2.96 13.84 28.75
N LEU A 14 -2.87 14.64 29.81
CA LEU A 14 -3.02 16.11 29.75
C LEU A 14 -1.90 16.81 29.00
N VAL A 15 -0.73 16.18 28.87
CA VAL A 15 0.49 16.73 28.26
C VAL A 15 1.03 15.82 27.14
N ALA A 16 0.23 14.85 26.69
CA ALA A 16 0.66 13.87 25.69
C ALA A 16 1.05 14.51 24.35
N TYR A 17 0.47 15.65 24.04
CA TYR A 17 0.71 16.35 22.77
C TYR A 17 1.50 17.66 22.97
N HIS A 18 2.52 17.62 23.80
CA HIS A 18 3.40 18.78 24.06
C HIS A 18 4.25 19.16 22.83
N ALA A 19 4.34 18.29 21.84
CA ALA A 19 5.05 18.52 20.58
C ALA A 19 4.22 17.97 19.42
N MET A 20 4.37 18.56 18.24
CA MET A 20 3.83 18.05 17.00
C MET A 20 4.87 18.14 15.89
N LEU A 21 4.89 17.15 15.03
CA LEU A 21 5.66 17.14 13.80
C LEU A 21 4.76 17.67 12.67
N ILE A 22 5.22 18.68 11.96
CA ILE A 22 4.60 19.15 10.73
C ILE A 22 5.54 18.77 9.59
N THR A 23 5.04 18.04 8.62
CA THR A 23 5.82 17.55 7.48
C THR A 23 5.08 17.76 6.17
N ASP A 24 5.83 17.84 5.08
CA ASP A 24 5.30 17.93 3.73
C ASP A 24 5.30 16.57 3.03
N VAL A 25 4.27 16.30 2.26
CA VAL A 25 4.29 15.21 1.28
C VAL A 25 5.11 15.67 0.08
N ARG A 26 6.30 15.07 -0.09
CA ARG A 26 7.24 15.41 -1.17
C ARG A 26 6.93 14.67 -2.47
N ALA A 27 6.40 13.46 -2.36
CA ALA A 27 5.96 12.66 -3.49
C ALA A 27 4.83 11.73 -3.05
N ALA A 28 3.95 11.41 -3.99
CA ALA A 28 2.92 10.41 -3.81
C ALA A 28 3.14 9.32 -4.86
N VAL A 29 3.35 8.10 -4.40
CA VAL A 29 3.29 6.91 -5.24
C VAL A 29 1.88 6.37 -5.10
N SER A 30 1.00 6.85 -5.95
CA SER A 30 -0.36 6.32 -6.01
C SER A 30 -0.37 5.12 -6.94
N GLY A 31 -0.99 4.05 -6.46
CA GLY A 31 -1.36 2.97 -7.33
C GLY A 31 -2.57 3.33 -8.17
N GLN A 32 -2.53 4.47 -8.86
CA GLN A 32 -3.61 4.82 -9.77
C GLN A 32 -3.88 3.64 -10.69
N GLU A 33 -5.15 3.30 -10.81
CA GLU A 33 -5.67 2.39 -11.82
C GLU A 33 -5.43 3.03 -13.20
N SER A 34 -4.19 2.94 -13.67
CA SER A 34 -3.96 3.09 -15.10
C SER A 34 -4.45 1.79 -15.73
N ASP A 35 -5.28 1.90 -16.75
CA ASP A 35 -5.67 0.72 -17.51
C ASP A 35 -4.41 -0.03 -17.96
N PRO A 36 -4.37 -1.35 -17.81
CA PRO A 36 -3.22 -2.11 -18.23
C PRO A 36 -2.98 -1.91 -19.73
N PRO A 37 -1.72 -1.81 -20.14
CA PRO A 37 -1.38 -1.54 -21.53
C PRO A 37 -1.86 -2.68 -22.43
N ALA A 38 -2.28 -2.34 -23.63
CA ALA A 38 -2.62 -3.34 -24.64
C ALA A 38 -1.36 -4.16 -24.98
N LEU A 39 -1.51 -5.48 -24.96
CA LEU A 39 -0.46 -6.38 -25.44
C LEU A 39 -0.42 -6.38 -26.98
N THR A 40 0.78 -6.41 -27.51
CA THR A 40 1.02 -6.49 -28.96
C THR A 40 1.09 -7.95 -29.45
N GLY A 41 1.13 -8.91 -28.52
CA GLY A 41 1.32 -10.34 -28.78
C GLY A 41 2.77 -10.74 -29.05
N ARG A 42 3.71 -9.80 -28.86
CA ARG A 42 5.16 -10.06 -29.00
C ARG A 42 5.89 -10.11 -27.67
N GLU A 43 5.20 -9.77 -26.59
CA GLU A 43 5.72 -9.80 -25.24
C GLU A 43 6.10 -11.22 -24.83
N ALA A 44 7.07 -11.34 -23.94
CA ALA A 44 7.47 -12.62 -23.35
C ALA A 44 6.26 -13.36 -22.77
N GLN A 45 6.26 -14.69 -22.85
CA GLN A 45 5.15 -15.52 -22.40
C GLN A 45 4.71 -15.21 -20.98
N ILE A 46 5.66 -14.96 -20.08
CA ILE A 46 5.37 -14.65 -18.69
C ILE A 46 4.53 -13.38 -18.50
N VAL A 47 4.70 -12.36 -19.37
CA VAL A 47 3.89 -11.14 -19.36
C VAL A 47 2.48 -11.43 -19.90
N GLN A 48 2.38 -12.30 -20.90
CA GLN A 48 1.08 -12.74 -21.41
C GLN A 48 0.32 -13.56 -20.37
N ASP A 49 1.01 -14.42 -19.62
CA ASP A 49 0.41 -15.23 -18.54
C ASP A 49 -0.15 -14.35 -17.42
N LEU A 50 0.59 -13.28 -17.02
CA LEU A 50 0.10 -12.28 -16.09
C LEU A 50 -1.15 -11.54 -16.60
N ALA A 51 -1.15 -11.16 -17.88
CA ALA A 51 -2.30 -10.51 -18.50
C ALA A 51 -3.52 -11.44 -18.56
N ASP A 52 -3.30 -12.70 -18.85
CA ASP A 52 -4.35 -13.72 -18.86
C ASP A 52 -4.91 -13.97 -17.45
N ALA A 53 -4.05 -14.03 -16.43
CA ALA A 53 -4.46 -14.11 -15.05
C ALA A 53 -5.35 -12.91 -14.66
N ALA A 54 -4.95 -11.70 -15.05
CA ALA A 54 -5.72 -10.48 -14.79
C ALA A 54 -7.11 -10.49 -15.44
N LYS A 55 -7.27 -11.14 -16.59
CA LYS A 55 -8.57 -11.31 -17.28
C LYS A 55 -9.44 -12.40 -16.67
N LYS A 56 -8.84 -13.51 -16.25
CA LYS A 56 -9.56 -14.75 -15.84
C LYS A 56 -9.90 -14.79 -14.35
N ILE A 57 -9.26 -13.94 -13.53
CA ILE A 57 -9.48 -13.88 -12.08
C ILE A 57 -10.95 -13.53 -11.76
N SER A 58 -11.53 -14.24 -10.81
CA SER A 58 -12.93 -14.13 -10.38
C SER A 58 -13.07 -14.43 -8.89
N VAL A 59 -14.26 -14.19 -8.33
CA VAL A 59 -14.59 -14.53 -6.93
C VAL A 59 -14.34 -16.00 -6.59
N LYS A 60 -14.43 -16.91 -7.57
CA LYS A 60 -14.28 -18.35 -7.34
C LYS A 60 -12.82 -18.82 -7.28
N ASN A 61 -11.93 -18.13 -7.98
CA ASN A 61 -10.56 -18.57 -8.20
C ASN A 61 -9.49 -17.53 -7.80
N TYR A 62 -9.86 -16.46 -7.09
CA TYR A 62 -8.95 -15.33 -6.80
C TYR A 62 -7.69 -15.74 -6.02
N ARG A 63 -7.77 -16.75 -5.16
CA ARG A 63 -6.62 -17.22 -4.40
C ARG A 63 -5.59 -17.90 -5.28
N GLU A 64 -6.06 -18.86 -6.08
CA GLU A 64 -5.23 -19.60 -7.04
C GLU A 64 -4.55 -18.62 -8.00
N PHE A 65 -5.33 -17.77 -8.66
CA PHE A 65 -4.80 -16.81 -9.63
C PHE A 65 -3.86 -15.77 -9.01
N TYR A 66 -4.06 -15.41 -7.75
CA TYR A 66 -3.12 -14.54 -7.05
C TYR A 66 -1.78 -15.24 -6.79
N HIS A 67 -1.80 -16.49 -6.34
CA HIS A 67 -0.58 -17.27 -6.11
C HIS A 67 0.17 -17.53 -7.42
N ASP A 68 -0.54 -17.91 -8.48
CA ASP A 68 0.05 -18.06 -9.82
C ASP A 68 0.70 -16.73 -10.27
N ALA A 69 0.03 -15.60 -10.07
CA ALA A 69 0.57 -14.31 -10.44
C ALA A 69 1.81 -13.92 -9.63
N VAL A 70 1.91 -14.33 -8.36
CA VAL A 70 3.13 -14.16 -7.56
C VAL A 70 4.29 -14.96 -8.17
N GLU A 71 4.05 -16.22 -8.54
CA GLU A 71 5.07 -17.06 -9.20
C GLU A 71 5.49 -16.47 -10.55
N TYR A 72 4.55 -16.01 -11.36
CA TYR A 72 4.85 -15.36 -12.64
C TYR A 72 5.66 -14.08 -12.46
N ARG A 73 5.35 -13.26 -11.46
CA ARG A 73 6.13 -12.06 -11.15
C ARG A 73 7.56 -12.41 -10.75
N ASP A 74 7.77 -13.41 -9.93
CA ASP A 74 9.10 -13.82 -9.45
C ASP A 74 9.93 -14.43 -10.62
N GLN A 75 9.30 -15.16 -11.52
CA GLN A 75 9.92 -15.62 -12.77
C GLN A 75 10.26 -14.43 -13.69
N MET A 76 9.36 -13.46 -13.82
CA MET A 76 9.59 -12.24 -14.60
C MET A 76 10.80 -11.46 -14.08
N TYR A 77 10.93 -11.32 -12.76
CA TYR A 77 12.10 -10.68 -12.14
C TYR A 77 13.40 -11.46 -12.44
N SER A 78 13.34 -12.77 -12.38
CA SER A 78 14.48 -13.63 -12.73
C SER A 78 14.91 -13.44 -14.18
N LEU A 79 13.97 -13.43 -15.12
CA LEU A 79 14.26 -13.17 -16.53
C LEU A 79 14.81 -11.76 -16.77
N PHE A 80 14.27 -10.76 -16.09
CA PHE A 80 14.76 -9.40 -16.17
C PHE A 80 16.21 -9.28 -15.65
N ASN A 81 16.50 -9.89 -14.50
CA ASN A 81 17.84 -9.89 -13.90
C ASN A 81 18.88 -10.61 -14.78
N LEU A 82 18.46 -11.60 -15.54
CA LEU A 82 19.28 -12.31 -16.53
C LEU A 82 19.43 -11.54 -17.86
N GLY A 83 18.78 -10.36 -17.99
CA GLY A 83 18.81 -9.59 -19.23
C GLY A 83 17.97 -10.19 -20.37
N MET A 84 17.10 -11.16 -20.07
CA MET A 84 16.24 -11.84 -21.04
C MET A 84 14.89 -11.13 -21.24
N LEU A 85 14.60 -10.13 -20.42
CA LEU A 85 13.37 -9.35 -20.48
C LEU A 85 13.69 -7.86 -20.48
N GLY A 86 13.04 -7.07 -21.30
CA GLY A 86 13.22 -5.62 -21.36
C GLY A 86 12.47 -4.88 -20.24
N LEU A 87 12.91 -3.64 -19.95
CA LEU A 87 12.28 -2.82 -18.90
C LEU A 87 10.80 -2.52 -19.21
N GLU A 88 10.47 -2.30 -20.48
CA GLU A 88 9.08 -2.04 -20.89
C GLU A 88 8.18 -3.26 -20.62
N GLU A 89 8.66 -4.44 -20.96
CA GLU A 89 7.91 -5.69 -20.71
C GLU A 89 7.75 -5.96 -19.22
N ARG A 90 8.82 -5.74 -18.44
CA ARG A 90 8.73 -5.79 -16.97
C ARG A 90 7.68 -4.82 -16.46
N GLY A 91 7.68 -3.58 -16.93
CA GLY A 91 6.68 -2.59 -16.54
C GLY A 91 5.25 -3.03 -16.84
N LYS A 92 5.01 -3.62 -18.01
CA LYS A 92 3.70 -4.20 -18.37
C LYS A 92 3.31 -5.33 -17.41
N GLY A 93 4.22 -6.24 -17.13
CA GLY A 93 3.99 -7.35 -16.21
C GLY A 93 3.65 -6.90 -14.78
N GLU A 94 4.35 -5.88 -14.28
CA GLU A 94 4.05 -5.25 -12.97
C GLU A 94 2.64 -4.67 -12.91
N MET A 95 2.18 -4.05 -13.99
CA MET A 95 0.82 -3.50 -14.07
C MET A 95 -0.23 -4.61 -14.04
N PHE A 96 -0.04 -5.70 -14.80
CA PHE A 96 -0.95 -6.84 -14.76
C PHE A 96 -0.94 -7.55 -13.41
N PHE A 97 0.23 -7.75 -12.81
CA PHE A 97 0.32 -8.29 -11.45
C PHE A 97 -0.48 -7.43 -10.45
N ARG A 98 -0.31 -6.11 -10.51
CA ARG A 98 -1.05 -5.19 -9.65
C ARG A 98 -2.56 -5.28 -9.87
N GLU A 99 -3.01 -5.45 -11.11
CA GLU A 99 -4.43 -5.66 -11.44
C GLU A 99 -4.96 -6.94 -10.78
N VAL A 100 -4.21 -8.06 -10.90
CA VAL A 100 -4.56 -9.33 -10.22
C VAL A 100 -4.64 -9.12 -8.71
N ALA A 101 -3.63 -8.52 -8.10
CA ALA A 101 -3.58 -8.26 -6.67
C ALA A 101 -4.77 -7.40 -6.19
N THR A 102 -5.08 -6.32 -6.91
CA THR A 102 -6.21 -5.45 -6.60
C THR A 102 -7.55 -6.19 -6.70
N LYS A 103 -7.74 -7.00 -7.75
CA LYS A 103 -8.93 -7.84 -7.92
C LYS A 103 -9.02 -8.91 -6.82
N ALA A 104 -7.90 -9.54 -6.44
CA ALA A 104 -7.85 -10.53 -5.39
C ALA A 104 -8.29 -9.95 -4.04
N VAL A 105 -7.77 -8.79 -3.64
CA VAL A 105 -8.20 -8.06 -2.44
C VAL A 105 -9.68 -7.73 -2.52
N ARG A 106 -10.17 -7.24 -3.65
CA ARG A 106 -11.60 -6.92 -3.80
C ARG A 106 -12.47 -8.16 -3.65
N PHE A 107 -12.10 -9.28 -4.24
CA PHE A 107 -12.86 -10.52 -4.18
C PHE A 107 -12.77 -11.18 -2.79
N SER A 108 -11.64 -11.08 -2.10
CA SER A 108 -11.49 -11.61 -0.74
C SER A 108 -12.48 -10.98 0.25
N LYS A 109 -12.83 -9.71 0.05
CA LYS A 109 -13.83 -8.99 0.88
C LYS A 109 -15.26 -9.55 0.75
N SER A 110 -15.53 -10.32 -0.30
CA SER A 110 -16.82 -11.03 -0.47
C SER A 110 -16.89 -12.32 0.33
N ALA A 111 -15.76 -12.80 0.87
CA ALA A 111 -15.72 -14.00 1.69
C ALA A 111 -16.19 -13.68 3.13
N LYS A 112 -16.74 -14.70 3.80
CA LYS A 112 -17.16 -14.59 5.21
C LYS A 112 -15.99 -14.27 6.15
N PHE A 113 -14.79 -14.67 5.77
CA PHE A 113 -13.54 -14.40 6.48
C PHE A 113 -12.46 -14.03 5.47
N VAL A 114 -11.78 -12.92 5.70
CA VAL A 114 -10.65 -12.47 4.87
C VAL A 114 -9.38 -13.05 5.47
N ALA A 115 -8.64 -13.85 4.71
CA ALA A 115 -7.37 -14.41 5.16
C ALA A 115 -6.32 -13.30 5.36
N ASP A 116 -5.42 -13.49 6.32
CA ASP A 116 -4.42 -12.50 6.72
C ASP A 116 -3.54 -12.05 5.54
N GLU A 117 -3.19 -12.97 4.63
CA GLU A 117 -2.44 -12.65 3.41
C GLU A 117 -3.08 -11.53 2.56
N PHE A 118 -4.42 -11.49 2.47
CA PHE A 118 -5.13 -10.45 1.71
C PHE A 118 -5.30 -9.16 2.49
N GLN A 119 -5.26 -9.19 3.83
CA GLN A 119 -5.21 -7.99 4.66
C GLN A 119 -3.85 -7.30 4.51
N GLU A 120 -2.76 -8.07 4.56
CA GLU A 120 -1.40 -7.59 4.31
C GLU A 120 -1.25 -7.06 2.88
N LEU A 121 -1.80 -7.80 1.90
CA LEU A 121 -1.79 -7.38 0.50
C LEU A 121 -2.54 -6.05 0.31
N GLU A 122 -3.68 -5.88 0.97
CA GLU A 122 -4.40 -4.60 0.93
C GLU A 122 -3.51 -3.46 1.41
N THR A 123 -2.79 -3.65 2.51
CA THR A 123 -1.87 -2.64 3.05
C THR A 123 -0.73 -2.33 2.09
N LYS A 124 -0.17 -3.35 1.42
CA LYS A 124 0.89 -3.18 0.40
C LYS A 124 0.41 -2.42 -0.85
N LEU A 125 -0.88 -2.48 -1.13
CA LEU A 125 -1.51 -1.78 -2.27
C LEU A 125 -1.92 -0.34 -1.96
N HIS A 126 -1.86 0.10 -0.70
CA HIS A 126 -2.15 1.49 -0.33
C HIS A 126 -1.25 2.47 -1.08
N ASP A 127 -1.76 3.69 -1.26
CA ASP A 127 -0.93 4.79 -1.72
C ASP A 127 0.23 5.01 -0.73
N LYS A 128 1.40 5.40 -1.23
CA LYS A 128 2.55 5.76 -0.39
C LYS A 128 2.83 7.24 -0.52
N TYR A 129 2.85 7.94 0.59
CA TYR A 129 3.21 9.35 0.66
C TYR A 129 4.60 9.49 1.25
N ILE A 130 5.55 9.91 0.42
CA ILE A 130 6.91 10.17 0.86
C ILE A 130 6.94 11.55 1.51
N CYS A 131 7.23 11.59 2.78
CA CYS A 131 7.18 12.78 3.62
C CYS A 131 8.59 13.19 4.08
N ASN A 132 8.79 14.50 4.24
CA ASN A 132 10.08 15.05 4.64
C ASN A 132 10.27 14.95 6.17
N PHE A 133 10.54 13.74 6.65
CA PHE A 133 10.92 13.49 8.05
C PHE A 133 11.80 12.23 8.15
N SER A 134 12.28 11.92 9.34
CA SER A 134 12.94 10.66 9.66
C SER A 134 12.13 9.91 10.73
N VAL A 135 11.79 8.66 10.46
CA VAL A 135 11.06 7.80 11.41
C VAL A 135 11.84 7.62 12.71
N PHE A 136 13.17 7.54 12.63
CA PHE A 136 14.05 7.36 13.78
C PHE A 136 14.09 8.56 14.72
N GLN A 137 13.95 9.78 14.20
CA GLN A 137 13.93 11.00 15.01
C GLN A 137 12.52 11.39 15.46
N SER A 138 11.55 11.23 14.58
CA SER A 138 10.26 11.89 14.77
C SER A 138 9.19 10.97 15.35
N VAL A 139 9.23 9.67 15.01
CA VAL A 139 8.25 8.68 15.47
C VAL A 139 8.92 7.34 15.83
N PRO A 140 9.98 7.35 16.66
CA PRO A 140 10.73 6.14 16.98
C PRO A 140 9.89 5.07 17.65
N ASP A 141 8.90 5.46 18.45
CA ASP A 141 8.03 4.52 19.15
C ASP A 141 7.06 3.82 18.21
N HIS A 142 6.73 4.41 17.07
CA HIS A 142 5.98 3.70 16.03
C HIS A 142 6.83 2.56 15.46
N TRP A 143 8.05 2.86 15.06
CA TRP A 143 8.98 1.88 14.51
C TRP A 143 9.37 0.78 15.53
N ALA A 144 9.66 1.16 16.77
CA ALA A 144 10.17 0.25 17.77
C ALA A 144 9.09 -0.56 18.51
N LEU A 145 7.89 -0.02 18.66
CA LEU A 145 6.85 -0.53 19.56
C LEU A 145 5.46 -0.58 18.92
N ASP A 146 5.34 -0.31 17.62
CA ASP A 146 4.07 -0.20 16.90
C ASP A 146 3.10 0.81 17.53
N GLN A 147 3.62 1.86 18.19
CA GLN A 147 2.78 2.87 18.78
C GLN A 147 2.07 3.68 17.70
N LEU A 148 0.76 3.79 17.83
CA LEU A 148 -0.04 4.64 16.94
C LEU A 148 0.08 6.11 17.33
N PHE A 149 0.44 6.95 16.37
CA PHE A 149 0.42 8.40 16.52
C PHE A 149 -0.81 8.99 15.82
N PRO A 150 -1.49 9.97 16.40
CA PRO A 150 -2.54 10.71 15.71
C PRO A 150 -1.95 11.46 14.52
N ILE A 151 -2.50 11.23 13.34
CA ILE A 151 -2.08 11.87 12.09
C ILE A 151 -3.28 12.61 11.53
N ILE A 152 -3.13 13.91 11.29
CA ILE A 152 -4.18 14.74 10.72
C ILE A 152 -3.63 15.57 9.55
N PRO A 153 -4.41 15.80 8.49
CA PRO A 153 -4.03 16.75 7.46
C PRO A 153 -4.08 18.19 8.00
N VAL A 154 -3.21 19.05 7.48
CA VAL A 154 -3.23 20.50 7.78
C VAL A 154 -4.08 21.24 6.73
N HIS A 155 -4.24 20.66 5.54
CA HIS A 155 -5.03 21.24 4.45
C HIS A 155 -6.27 20.38 4.17
N ARG A 156 -7.23 20.98 3.44
CA ARG A 156 -8.42 20.28 2.95
C ARG A 156 -9.28 19.65 4.08
N LEU A 157 -9.34 20.33 5.21
CA LEU A 157 -10.06 19.83 6.41
C LEU A 157 -11.58 19.69 6.21
N ASN A 158 -12.13 20.28 5.15
CA ASN A 158 -13.55 20.19 4.78
C ASN A 158 -13.86 18.96 3.91
N GLU A 159 -12.84 18.17 3.56
CA GLU A 159 -13.00 17.03 2.67
C GLU A 159 -12.88 15.73 3.48
N SER A 160 -13.74 14.77 3.16
CA SER A 160 -13.59 13.42 3.72
C SER A 160 -12.50 12.66 3.00
N PRO A 161 -11.55 12.02 3.69
CA PRO A 161 -10.56 11.18 3.06
C PRO A 161 -11.23 9.96 2.43
N THR A 162 -10.87 9.67 1.18
CA THR A 162 -11.45 8.56 0.42
C THR A 162 -10.50 7.40 0.19
N ARG A 163 -9.22 7.58 0.52
CA ARG A 163 -8.14 6.60 0.30
C ARG A 163 -7.37 6.35 1.58
N LYS A 164 -6.80 5.16 1.66
CA LYS A 164 -5.80 4.81 2.68
C LYS A 164 -4.41 5.00 2.09
N ALA A 165 -3.48 5.49 2.89
CA ALA A 165 -2.10 5.64 2.49
C ALA A 165 -1.16 5.22 3.62
N THR A 166 0.06 4.83 3.25
CA THR A 166 1.18 4.67 4.16
C THR A 166 2.08 5.89 4.04
N LEU A 167 2.49 6.46 5.17
CA LEU A 167 3.52 7.48 5.19
C LEU A 167 4.89 6.82 5.16
N ALA A 168 5.72 7.23 4.23
CA ALA A 168 7.11 6.82 4.14
C ALA A 168 8.00 8.03 4.39
N ASP A 169 9.07 7.84 5.12
CA ASP A 169 10.06 8.88 5.36
C ASP A 169 11.14 8.90 4.24
N ILE A 170 12.14 9.75 4.39
CA ILE A 170 13.28 9.85 3.46
C ILE A 170 14.60 9.40 4.09
N THR A 171 14.54 8.62 5.14
CA THR A 171 15.73 8.06 5.80
C THR A 171 16.27 6.89 5.00
N CYS A 172 17.59 6.75 4.91
CA CYS A 172 18.22 5.72 4.08
C CYS A 172 18.01 4.27 4.56
N ASP A 173 17.60 4.08 5.82
CA ASP A 173 17.40 2.77 6.45
C ASP A 173 15.92 2.47 6.74
N SER A 174 15.00 3.25 6.17
CA SER A 174 13.56 3.01 6.33
C SER A 174 13.07 2.12 5.18
N ASP A 175 12.94 0.85 5.46
CA ASP A 175 12.31 -0.12 4.56
C ASP A 175 10.79 -0.21 4.76
#